data_3b004d4dd2336d01c5321eac8e13544c
#
_entry.id   3b004d4dd2336d01c5321eac8e13544c
#
_cell.length_a   1.000
_cell.length_b   1.000
_cell.length_c   1.000
_cell.angle_alpha   90.00
_cell.angle_beta   90.00
_cell.angle_gamma   90.00
#
_symmetry.space_group_name_H-M   'P 1'
#
loop_
_entity.id
_entity.type
_entity.pdbx_description
1 polymer ?
#
loop_
_entity_poly.entity_id
_entity_poly.type
_entity_poly.pdbx_seq_one_letter_code
_entity_poly.pdbx_strand_id
1 'polypeptide(L)'
;MQTLSSSLALPLFLVLTISAADFSAGLSAYQKKDYAAAVKEWRPLAEKGDAPSQFNLGLMYVDGLGVPQDYNQALSWFERSAQQDYAKAQLNLGAMYASGKGVKRDYVQAYKWLNVCAAKGEQKCVAQRDLVAGKLKPKQLATAQRLASEFTPKQEPGKSDPDNPDK
;
A
#
# COMPACT_ATOMS: atom_id res chain seq x y z
N MET A 1 52.41 4.98 41.89
CA MET A 1 50.94 4.86 42.00
C MET A 1 50.35 5.31 40.68
N GLN A 2 49.95 4.37 39.85
CA GLN A 2 49.40 4.62 38.51
C GLN A 2 47.88 4.69 38.61
N THR A 3 47.29 5.78 38.19
CA THR A 3 45.86 5.95 38.07
C THR A 3 45.45 5.55 36.66
N LEU A 4 44.74 4.41 36.52
CA LEU A 4 44.13 3.93 35.28
C LEU A 4 42.89 4.77 35.00
N SER A 5 42.93 5.56 33.93
CA SER A 5 41.78 6.25 33.38
C SER A 5 41.03 5.30 32.48
N SER A 6 39.88 4.79 32.97
CA SER A 6 38.96 3.97 32.16
C SER A 6 38.13 4.90 31.28
N SER A 7 38.48 4.96 30.02
CA SER A 7 37.64 5.56 28.99
C SER A 7 36.45 4.65 28.66
N LEU A 8 35.26 4.96 29.17
CA LEU A 8 34.03 4.35 28.77
C LEU A 8 33.66 4.86 27.37
N ALA A 9 33.95 4.04 26.36
CA ALA A 9 33.36 4.23 25.03
C ALA A 9 31.88 3.87 25.09
N LEU A 10 31.03 4.89 25.03
CA LEU A 10 29.58 4.63 24.79
C LEU A 10 29.41 4.00 23.40
N PRO A 11 28.65 2.90 23.26
CA PRO A 11 28.28 2.41 21.96
C PRO A 11 27.35 3.43 21.30
N LEU A 12 27.76 3.94 20.17
CA LEU A 12 26.93 4.75 19.30
C LEU A 12 25.79 3.85 18.81
N PHE A 13 24.65 3.91 19.49
CA PHE A 13 23.40 3.34 18.97
C PHE A 13 23.04 4.13 17.71
N LEU A 14 23.45 3.60 16.57
CA LEU A 14 22.93 4.00 15.28
C LEU A 14 21.46 3.54 15.26
N VAL A 15 20.58 4.37 15.81
CA VAL A 15 19.15 4.23 15.59
C VAL A 15 18.96 4.44 14.11
N LEU A 16 18.83 3.33 13.38
CA LEU A 16 18.41 3.35 11.98
C LEU A 16 16.99 3.91 11.99
N THR A 17 16.88 5.22 11.87
CA THR A 17 15.64 5.89 11.55
C THR A 17 15.28 5.44 10.13
N ILE A 18 14.54 4.34 10.01
CA ILE A 18 13.82 3.97 8.79
C ILE A 18 12.73 5.01 8.68
N SER A 19 13.05 6.10 8.01
CA SER A 19 12.22 7.28 8.04
C SER A 19 11.77 7.68 6.64
N ALA A 20 10.96 8.71 6.59
CA ALA A 20 10.56 9.43 5.39
C ALA A 20 11.69 9.70 4.38
N ALA A 21 12.96 9.62 4.79
CA ALA A 21 14.13 9.76 3.93
C ALA A 21 14.21 8.67 2.85
N ASP A 22 13.94 7.42 3.20
CA ASP A 22 14.03 6.29 2.28
C ASP A 22 12.90 6.31 1.25
N PHE A 23 11.67 6.66 1.68
CA PHE A 23 10.56 6.87 0.76
C PHE A 23 10.84 8.03 -0.20
N SER A 24 11.43 9.12 0.30
CA SER A 24 11.79 10.29 -0.48
C SER A 24 12.90 10.01 -1.50
N ALA A 25 13.85 9.13 -1.17
CA ALA A 25 14.88 8.67 -2.11
C ALA A 25 14.24 7.96 -3.31
N GLY A 26 13.30 7.05 -3.05
CA GLY A 26 12.53 6.38 -4.11
C GLY A 26 11.73 7.37 -4.96
N LEU A 27 11.09 8.36 -4.36
CA LEU A 27 10.34 9.39 -5.07
C LEU A 27 11.27 10.25 -5.95
N SER A 28 12.43 10.64 -5.42
CA SER A 28 13.45 11.39 -6.17
C SER A 28 13.96 10.59 -7.39
N ALA A 29 14.24 9.29 -7.20
CA ALA A 29 14.65 8.40 -8.28
C ALA A 29 13.54 8.30 -9.36
N TYR A 30 12.29 8.11 -8.93
CA TYR A 30 11.14 8.05 -9.84
C TYR A 30 11.00 9.33 -10.67
N GLN A 31 11.12 10.51 -10.05
CA GLN A 31 11.07 11.82 -10.75
C GLN A 31 12.17 11.98 -11.78
N LYS A 32 13.36 11.42 -11.51
CA LYS A 32 14.49 11.36 -12.46
C LYS A 32 14.36 10.26 -13.51
N LYS A 33 13.25 9.50 -13.49
CA LYS A 33 12.99 8.33 -14.35
C LYS A 33 13.97 7.18 -14.12
N ASP A 34 14.71 7.18 -13.02
CA ASP A 34 15.51 6.03 -12.57
C ASP A 34 14.60 5.07 -11.80
N TYR A 35 13.80 4.34 -12.58
CA TYR A 35 12.79 3.46 -12.04
C TYR A 35 13.37 2.25 -11.29
N ALA A 36 14.54 1.77 -11.74
CA ALA A 36 15.22 0.68 -11.05
C ALA A 36 15.68 1.10 -9.66
N ALA A 37 16.25 2.31 -9.52
CA ALA A 37 16.58 2.87 -8.22
C ALA A 37 15.33 3.10 -7.36
N ALA A 38 14.23 3.61 -7.92
CA ALA A 38 12.98 3.79 -7.19
C ALA A 38 12.45 2.47 -6.61
N VAL A 39 12.44 1.40 -7.39
CA VAL A 39 12.07 0.06 -6.92
C VAL A 39 12.99 -0.43 -5.81
N LYS A 40 14.30 -0.23 -5.95
CA LYS A 40 15.29 -0.63 -4.95
C LYS A 40 15.05 0.04 -3.59
N GLU A 41 14.69 1.34 -3.60
CA GLU A 41 14.40 2.08 -2.38
C GLU A 41 13.05 1.69 -1.75
N TRP A 42 11.98 1.55 -2.56
CA TRP A 42 10.66 1.27 -2.03
C TRP A 42 10.45 -0.19 -1.60
N ARG A 43 11.15 -1.16 -2.21
CA ARG A 43 10.95 -2.58 -1.91
C ARG A 43 11.16 -2.93 -0.44
N PRO A 44 12.29 -2.56 0.22
CA PRO A 44 12.50 -2.88 1.64
C PRO A 44 11.48 -2.21 2.55
N LEU A 45 10.97 -1.02 2.19
CA LEU A 45 9.92 -0.33 2.94
C LEU A 45 8.58 -1.06 2.80
N ALA A 46 8.21 -1.44 1.57
CA ALA A 46 6.98 -2.16 1.28
C ALA A 46 6.95 -3.54 1.95
N GLU A 47 8.08 -4.24 1.98
CA GLU A 47 8.23 -5.52 2.67
C GLU A 47 8.03 -5.39 4.19
N LYS A 48 8.44 -4.25 4.75
CA LYS A 48 8.22 -3.88 6.17
C LYS A 48 6.83 -3.30 6.45
N GLY A 49 5.93 -3.30 5.47
CA GLY A 49 4.55 -2.89 5.67
C GLY A 49 4.24 -1.43 5.36
N ASP A 50 5.15 -0.66 4.74
CA ASP A 50 4.86 0.73 4.38
C ASP A 50 3.83 0.80 3.23
N ALA A 51 2.60 1.23 3.55
CA ALA A 51 1.49 1.23 2.61
C ALA A 51 1.71 2.14 1.38
N PRO A 52 2.30 3.36 1.49
CA PRO A 52 2.68 4.14 0.32
C PRO A 52 3.69 3.46 -0.59
N SER A 53 4.72 2.81 -0.04
CA SER A 53 5.72 2.07 -0.81
C SER A 53 5.12 0.84 -1.50
N GLN A 54 4.23 0.12 -0.83
CA GLN A 54 3.46 -0.99 -1.42
C GLN A 54 2.62 -0.51 -2.61
N PHE A 55 1.92 0.61 -2.45
CA PHE A 55 1.17 1.22 -3.54
C PHE A 55 2.07 1.58 -4.73
N ASN A 56 3.21 2.24 -4.47
CA ASN A 56 4.13 2.64 -5.54
C ASN A 56 4.72 1.41 -6.26
N LEU A 57 5.10 0.35 -5.53
CA LEU A 57 5.52 -0.91 -6.18
C LEU A 57 4.41 -1.51 -7.03
N GLY A 58 3.16 -1.47 -6.57
CA GLY A 58 2.02 -1.89 -7.37
C GLY A 58 1.95 -1.15 -8.70
N LEU A 59 2.14 0.18 -8.70
CA LEU A 59 2.18 0.98 -9.93
C LEU A 59 3.37 0.60 -10.82
N MET A 60 4.57 0.40 -10.24
CA MET A 60 5.75 -0.02 -11.01
C MET A 60 5.50 -1.34 -11.75
N TYR A 61 4.83 -2.30 -11.11
CA TYR A 61 4.45 -3.56 -11.75
C TYR A 61 3.31 -3.41 -12.78
N VAL A 62 2.35 -2.49 -12.58
CA VAL A 62 1.31 -2.20 -13.59
C VAL A 62 1.92 -1.65 -14.86
N ASP A 63 2.90 -0.74 -14.74
CA ASP A 63 3.45 0.00 -15.85
C ASP A 63 4.74 -0.63 -16.42
N GLY A 64 5.31 -1.63 -15.73
CA GLY A 64 6.58 -2.26 -16.12
C GLY A 64 7.78 -1.32 -15.97
N LEU A 65 7.74 -0.43 -14.97
CA LEU A 65 8.78 0.56 -14.73
C LEU A 65 9.79 0.06 -13.68
N GLY A 66 11.05 -0.14 -14.10
CA GLY A 66 12.12 -0.67 -13.24
C GLY A 66 11.97 -2.16 -12.88
N VAL A 67 10.86 -2.77 -13.25
CA VAL A 67 10.54 -4.21 -13.14
C VAL A 67 9.76 -4.64 -14.38
N PRO A 68 9.79 -5.93 -14.78
CA PRO A 68 8.87 -6.43 -15.80
C PRO A 68 7.41 -6.21 -15.39
N GLN A 69 6.55 -5.87 -16.36
CA GLN A 69 5.11 -5.72 -16.11
C GLN A 69 4.53 -7.04 -15.59
N ASP A 70 3.84 -6.96 -14.45
CA ASP A 70 3.18 -8.12 -13.83
C ASP A 70 1.96 -7.66 -13.01
N TYR A 71 0.77 -7.90 -13.56
CA TYR A 71 -0.48 -7.54 -12.89
C TYR A 71 -0.78 -8.37 -11.64
N ASN A 72 -0.25 -9.60 -11.52
CA ASN A 72 -0.43 -10.41 -10.31
C ASN A 72 0.40 -9.84 -9.16
N GLN A 73 1.65 -9.42 -9.44
CA GLN A 73 2.47 -8.71 -8.46
C GLN A 73 1.83 -7.37 -8.07
N ALA A 74 1.34 -6.62 -9.04
CA ALA A 74 0.63 -5.36 -8.78
C ALA A 74 -0.58 -5.57 -7.87
N LEU A 75 -1.41 -6.59 -8.16
CA LEU A 75 -2.57 -6.95 -7.34
C LEU A 75 -2.16 -7.21 -5.89
N SER A 76 -1.15 -8.07 -5.67
CA SER A 76 -0.66 -8.41 -4.34
C SER A 76 -0.20 -7.18 -3.55
N TRP A 77 0.56 -6.28 -4.17
CA TRP A 77 1.02 -5.06 -3.52
C TRP A 77 -0.13 -4.09 -3.22
N PHE A 78 -1.09 -3.93 -4.15
CA PHE A 78 -2.27 -3.10 -3.91
C PHE A 78 -3.16 -3.69 -2.81
N GLU A 79 -3.31 -5.03 -2.72
CA GLU A 79 -4.09 -5.67 -1.65
C GLU A 79 -3.49 -5.38 -0.28
N ARG A 80 -2.17 -5.52 -0.13
CA ARG A 80 -1.47 -5.21 1.12
C ARG A 80 -1.67 -3.76 1.52
N SER A 81 -1.46 -2.83 0.60
CA SER A 81 -1.65 -1.39 0.83
C SER A 81 -3.12 -1.03 1.13
N ALA A 82 -4.07 -1.60 0.38
CA ALA A 82 -5.50 -1.36 0.56
C ALA A 82 -6.03 -1.87 1.90
N GLN A 83 -5.51 -3.00 2.38
CA GLN A 83 -5.85 -3.55 3.69
C GLN A 83 -5.40 -2.64 4.85
N GLN A 84 -4.36 -1.84 4.66
CA GLN A 84 -3.91 -0.81 5.59
C GLN A 84 -4.69 0.51 5.45
N ASP A 85 -5.82 0.48 4.77
CA ASP A 85 -6.68 1.64 4.57
C ASP A 85 -6.10 2.75 3.66
N TYR A 86 -5.17 2.41 2.76
CA TYR A 86 -4.60 3.36 1.81
C TYR A 86 -5.54 3.57 0.61
N ALA A 87 -6.20 4.74 0.56
CA ALA A 87 -7.28 5.04 -0.39
C ALA A 87 -6.88 4.88 -1.86
N LYS A 88 -5.65 5.30 -2.23
CA LYS A 88 -5.15 5.17 -3.62
C LYS A 88 -5.02 3.71 -4.04
N ALA A 89 -4.60 2.83 -3.13
CA ALA A 89 -4.53 1.40 -3.39
C ALA A 89 -5.92 0.78 -3.49
N GLN A 90 -6.86 1.19 -2.64
CA GLN A 90 -8.27 0.74 -2.71
C GLN A 90 -8.92 1.10 -4.05
N LEU A 91 -8.64 2.31 -4.57
CA LEU A 91 -9.10 2.74 -5.89
C LEU A 91 -8.55 1.83 -7.00
N ASN A 92 -7.24 1.59 -7.02
CA ASN A 92 -6.59 0.75 -8.04
C ASN A 92 -7.02 -0.71 -7.94
N LEU A 93 -7.14 -1.24 -6.73
CA LEU A 93 -7.62 -2.59 -6.49
C LEU A 93 -9.06 -2.76 -7.00
N GLY A 94 -9.94 -1.79 -6.72
CA GLY A 94 -11.29 -1.75 -7.25
C GLY A 94 -11.33 -1.74 -8.78
N ALA A 95 -10.46 -0.96 -9.42
CA ALA A 95 -10.33 -0.91 -10.87
C ALA A 95 -9.81 -2.23 -11.47
N MET A 96 -8.85 -2.90 -10.80
CA MET A 96 -8.35 -4.21 -11.23
C MET A 96 -9.45 -5.28 -11.18
N TYR A 97 -10.22 -5.36 -10.11
CA TYR A 97 -11.36 -6.27 -10.02
C TYR A 97 -12.45 -5.94 -11.05
N ALA A 98 -12.71 -4.66 -11.34
CA ALA A 98 -13.71 -4.25 -12.34
C ALA A 98 -13.27 -4.59 -13.78
N SER A 99 -11.97 -4.49 -14.08
CA SER A 99 -11.42 -4.74 -15.41
C SER A 99 -11.03 -6.21 -15.64
N GLY A 100 -10.68 -6.94 -14.58
CA GLY A 100 -10.13 -8.29 -14.67
C GLY A 100 -8.64 -8.32 -15.01
N LYS A 101 -7.88 -7.23 -14.72
CA LYS A 101 -6.43 -7.20 -14.90
C LYS A 101 -5.74 -7.85 -13.70
N GLY A 102 -4.97 -8.91 -13.95
CA GLY A 102 -4.25 -9.66 -12.90
C GLY A 102 -5.14 -10.48 -11.97
N VAL A 103 -6.46 -10.45 -12.16
CA VAL A 103 -7.45 -11.17 -11.37
C VAL A 103 -8.70 -11.45 -12.20
N LYS A 104 -9.43 -12.49 -11.88
CA LYS A 104 -10.76 -12.70 -12.48
C LYS A 104 -11.67 -11.50 -12.15
N ARG A 105 -12.32 -10.96 -13.18
CA ARG A 105 -13.27 -9.84 -13.00
C ARG A 105 -14.35 -10.17 -11.98
N ASP A 106 -14.50 -9.28 -11.00
CA ASP A 106 -15.47 -9.40 -9.90
C ASP A 106 -15.99 -8.02 -9.50
N TYR A 107 -17.20 -7.69 -9.92
CA TYR A 107 -17.83 -6.41 -9.59
C TYR A 107 -18.24 -6.27 -8.12
N VAL A 108 -18.44 -7.39 -7.40
CA VAL A 108 -18.71 -7.36 -5.95
C VAL A 108 -17.47 -6.89 -5.19
N GLN A 109 -16.31 -7.47 -5.50
CA GLN A 109 -15.03 -7.04 -4.92
C GLN A 109 -14.66 -5.62 -5.37
N ALA A 110 -14.89 -5.29 -6.66
CA ALA A 110 -14.66 -3.94 -7.16
C ALA A 110 -15.48 -2.90 -6.36
N TYR A 111 -16.77 -3.13 -6.19
CA TYR A 111 -17.64 -2.25 -5.41
C TYR A 111 -17.19 -2.14 -3.97
N LYS A 112 -16.87 -3.27 -3.31
CA LYS A 112 -16.37 -3.28 -1.93
C LYS A 112 -15.23 -2.28 -1.75
N TRP A 113 -14.16 -2.41 -2.54
CA TRP A 113 -12.97 -1.58 -2.39
C TRP A 113 -13.22 -0.12 -2.74
N LEU A 114 -13.99 0.13 -3.79
CA LEU A 114 -14.38 1.49 -4.19
C LEU A 114 -15.28 2.15 -3.15
N ASN A 115 -16.17 1.40 -2.47
CA ASN A 115 -17.03 1.94 -1.42
C ASN A 115 -16.26 2.27 -0.14
N VAL A 116 -15.29 1.42 0.25
CA VAL A 116 -14.38 1.72 1.38
C VAL A 116 -13.60 3.02 1.10
N CYS A 117 -13.05 3.17 -0.09
CA CYS A 117 -12.36 4.38 -0.52
C CYS A 117 -13.30 5.60 -0.58
N ALA A 118 -14.52 5.44 -1.10
CA ALA A 118 -15.50 6.51 -1.23
C ALA A 118 -15.96 7.06 0.13
N ALA A 119 -16.01 6.22 1.15
CA ALA A 119 -16.35 6.63 2.52
C ALA A 119 -15.37 7.66 3.11
N LYS A 120 -14.18 7.82 2.51
CA LYS A 120 -13.19 8.85 2.88
C LYS A 120 -13.36 10.17 2.12
N GLY A 121 -14.40 10.29 1.30
CA GLY A 121 -14.65 11.48 0.50
C GLY A 121 -13.89 11.55 -0.82
N GLU A 122 -13.20 10.47 -1.22
CA GLU A 122 -12.44 10.41 -2.47
C GLU A 122 -13.38 10.37 -3.68
N GLN A 123 -13.52 11.50 -4.39
CA GLN A 123 -14.47 11.67 -5.50
C GLN A 123 -14.28 10.66 -6.63
N LYS A 124 -13.03 10.29 -6.94
CA LYS A 124 -12.74 9.27 -7.95
C LYS A 124 -13.29 7.90 -7.56
N CYS A 125 -13.25 7.56 -6.27
CA CYS A 125 -13.81 6.31 -5.76
C CYS A 125 -15.34 6.33 -5.83
N VAL A 126 -15.98 7.45 -5.48
CA VAL A 126 -17.42 7.64 -5.61
C VAL A 126 -17.87 7.41 -7.06
N ALA A 127 -17.25 8.09 -8.01
CA ALA A 127 -17.60 7.96 -9.42
C ALA A 127 -17.45 6.53 -9.95
N GLN A 128 -16.35 5.88 -9.64
CA GLN A 128 -16.12 4.48 -10.09
C GLN A 128 -17.02 3.49 -9.38
N ARG A 129 -17.29 3.67 -8.08
CA ARG A 129 -18.24 2.86 -7.33
C ARG A 129 -19.62 2.89 -7.98
N ASP A 130 -20.11 4.07 -8.37
CA ASP A 130 -21.44 4.24 -8.96
C ASP A 130 -21.53 3.58 -10.34
N LEU A 131 -20.46 3.65 -11.13
CA LEU A 131 -20.36 2.92 -12.40
C LEU A 131 -20.41 1.40 -12.19
N VAL A 132 -19.71 0.89 -11.18
CA VAL A 132 -19.70 -0.54 -10.84
C VAL A 132 -21.03 -0.98 -10.25
N ALA A 133 -21.71 -0.14 -9.45
CA ALA A 133 -23.04 -0.42 -8.92
C ALA A 133 -24.04 -0.74 -10.02
N GLY A 134 -23.99 -0.01 -11.15
CA GLY A 134 -24.82 -0.27 -12.33
C GLY A 134 -24.59 -1.62 -13.03
N LYS A 135 -23.51 -2.34 -12.68
CA LYS A 135 -23.20 -3.68 -13.19
C LYS A 135 -23.66 -4.81 -12.26
N LEU A 136 -24.11 -4.48 -11.05
CA LEU A 136 -24.52 -5.43 -10.03
C LEU A 136 -26.04 -5.63 -10.00
N LYS A 137 -26.45 -6.88 -9.81
CA LYS A 137 -27.86 -7.18 -9.48
C LYS A 137 -28.12 -6.76 -8.01
N PRO A 138 -29.38 -6.47 -7.60
CA PRO A 138 -29.69 -6.00 -6.25
C PRO A 138 -29.09 -6.86 -5.12
N LYS A 139 -29.15 -8.19 -5.25
CA LYS A 139 -28.57 -9.11 -4.26
C LYS A 139 -27.03 -9.02 -4.19
N GLN A 140 -26.37 -8.84 -5.33
CA GLN A 140 -24.92 -8.67 -5.40
C GLN A 140 -24.51 -7.33 -4.80
N LEU A 141 -25.26 -6.26 -5.07
CA LEU A 141 -25.02 -4.94 -4.51
C LEU A 141 -25.14 -4.97 -2.97
N ALA A 142 -26.18 -5.60 -2.43
CA ALA A 142 -26.35 -5.77 -0.99
C ALA A 142 -25.16 -6.54 -0.38
N THR A 143 -24.69 -7.60 -1.03
CA THR A 143 -23.50 -8.33 -0.60
C THR A 143 -22.26 -7.45 -0.61
N ALA A 144 -22.03 -6.67 -1.67
CA ALA A 144 -20.88 -5.79 -1.79
C ALA A 144 -20.88 -4.67 -0.74
N GLN A 145 -22.06 -4.11 -0.45
CA GLN A 145 -22.23 -3.11 0.61
C GLN A 145 -21.91 -3.68 1.99
N ARG A 146 -22.41 -4.89 2.30
CA ARG A 146 -22.09 -5.57 3.55
C ARG A 146 -20.58 -5.82 3.68
N LEU A 147 -19.92 -6.36 2.65
CA LEU A 147 -18.48 -6.58 2.65
C LEU A 147 -17.67 -5.30 2.85
N ALA A 148 -18.17 -4.17 2.33
CA ALA A 148 -17.53 -2.88 2.54
C ALA A 148 -17.72 -2.37 3.97
N SER A 149 -18.91 -2.55 4.56
CA SER A 149 -19.20 -2.12 5.94
C SER A 149 -18.48 -2.97 7.00
N GLU A 150 -18.14 -4.21 6.67
CA GLU A 150 -17.37 -5.12 7.53
C GLU A 150 -15.85 -4.94 7.40
N PHE A 151 -15.41 -4.06 6.52
CA PHE A 151 -13.98 -3.82 6.34
C PHE A 151 -13.37 -3.16 7.58
N THR A 152 -12.34 -3.78 8.11
CA THR A 152 -11.49 -3.23 9.17
C THR A 152 -10.05 -3.21 8.68
N PRO A 153 -9.35 -2.07 8.78
CA PRO A 153 -7.93 -1.99 8.41
C PRO A 153 -7.09 -2.98 9.19
N LYS A 154 -6.09 -3.54 8.52
CA LYS A 154 -5.11 -4.44 9.14
C LYS A 154 -3.76 -3.75 9.15
N GLN A 155 -3.09 -3.75 10.29
CA GLN A 155 -1.69 -3.36 10.35
C GLN A 155 -0.83 -4.54 9.89
N GLU A 156 0.19 -4.25 9.07
CA GLU A 156 1.18 -5.28 8.72
C GLU A 156 2.23 -5.43 9.83
N PRO A 157 2.77 -6.66 10.01
CA PRO A 157 3.87 -6.90 10.94
C PRO A 157 5.07 -6.01 10.58
N GLY A 158 5.59 -5.25 11.53
CA GLY A 158 6.73 -4.36 11.34
C GLY A 158 6.43 -2.86 11.44
N LYS A 159 5.16 -2.46 11.46
CA LYS A 159 4.77 -1.13 11.91
C LYS A 159 4.59 -1.15 13.43
N SER A 160 5.42 -0.41 14.15
CA SER A 160 5.13 -0.09 15.55
C SER A 160 3.83 0.70 15.59
N ASP A 161 2.87 0.23 16.36
CA ASP A 161 1.67 0.98 16.70
C ASP A 161 2.11 2.23 17.48
N PRO A 162 1.90 3.46 16.98
CA PRO A 162 2.28 4.66 17.72
C PRO A 162 1.59 4.76 19.09
N ASP A 163 0.43 4.09 19.25
CA ASP A 163 -0.32 4.06 20.51
C ASP A 163 -0.02 2.81 21.37
N ASN A 164 0.78 1.85 20.86
CA ASN A 164 1.19 0.65 21.58
C ASN A 164 2.57 0.13 21.08
N PRO A 165 3.68 0.81 21.48
CA PRO A 165 5.02 0.52 20.97
C PRO A 165 5.60 -0.84 21.40
N ASP A 166 4.94 -1.57 22.33
CA ASP A 166 5.42 -2.82 22.95
C ASP A 166 4.73 -4.10 22.41
N LYS A 167 3.99 -4.00 21.29
CA LYS A 167 3.40 -5.16 20.64
C LYS A 167 4.00 -5.47 19.28
#